data_201f1aae5b91684bc1ff0cd5994fb374
#
_entry.id   201f1aae5b91684bc1ff0cd5994fb374
#
_cell.length_a   1.000
_cell.length_b   1.000
_cell.length_c   1.000
_cell.angle_alpha   90.00
_cell.angle_beta   90.00
_cell.angle_gamma   90.00
#
_symmetry.space_group_name_H-M   'P 1'
#
loop_
_entity.id
_entity.type
_entity.pdbx_description
1 polymer ?
#
loop_
_entity_poly.entity_id
_entity_poly.type
_entity_poly.pdbx_seq_one_letter_code
_entity_poly.pdbx_strand_id
1 'polypeptide(L)'
;MIHVAFLWHFHQPFYKDLSTGEYLLPWVRLHAIKDYIGMGLILKEFPEIRQNFNFVPCLLVQLEEYAQGKARDKFQKLSELEPGELQEKDALFLVDNFFSANWERMIEPYPRYRELLRKRAFGKKPADSAVRDFSHRDLRDLQVWANLTWFHPLVVEGDGDLQALFRKGHGFSQEEKRMVLAKQTEVIDRIIKLYRGLETSGQIETTTSPFYHAILPLLCEPRTAQQALPQL
;
A
#
# COMPACT_ATOMS: atom_id res chain seq x y z
N MET A 1 -24.53 12.40 -29.75
CA MET A 1 -24.41 11.62 -28.48
C MET A 1 -22.97 11.64 -28.08
N ILE A 2 -22.63 11.92 -26.81
CA ILE A 2 -21.28 11.88 -26.31
C ILE A 2 -21.07 10.54 -25.57
N HIS A 3 -20.01 9.82 -25.90
CA HIS A 3 -19.59 8.61 -25.19
C HIS A 3 -18.38 8.94 -24.34
N VAL A 4 -18.38 8.49 -23.08
CA VAL A 4 -17.28 8.67 -22.14
C VAL A 4 -16.78 7.29 -21.75
N ALA A 5 -15.48 7.06 -21.93
CA ALA A 5 -14.80 5.85 -21.48
C ALA A 5 -13.77 6.20 -20.40
N PHE A 6 -13.75 5.44 -19.32
CA PHE A 6 -12.75 5.55 -18.28
C PHE A 6 -11.76 4.40 -18.43
N LEU A 7 -10.49 4.74 -18.53
CA LEU A 7 -9.37 3.76 -18.51
C LEU A 7 -8.52 4.01 -17.26
N TRP A 8 -8.56 3.08 -16.34
CA TRP A 8 -7.74 3.12 -15.13
C TRP A 8 -6.43 2.40 -15.37
N HIS A 9 -5.32 3.06 -15.05
CA HIS A 9 -3.99 2.53 -15.26
C HIS A 9 -3.40 2.03 -13.93
N PHE A 10 -3.34 0.70 -13.77
CA PHE A 10 -2.79 0.04 -12.59
C PHE A 10 -1.32 -0.28 -12.80
N HIS A 11 -0.49 0.58 -12.25
CA HIS A 11 0.96 0.47 -12.34
C HIS A 11 1.64 0.84 -11.01
N GLN A 12 2.69 0.11 -10.68
CA GLN A 12 3.71 0.48 -9.71
C GLN A 12 5.08 0.15 -10.29
N PRO A 13 6.12 0.92 -10.00
CA PRO A 13 7.49 0.51 -10.30
C PRO A 13 7.78 -0.89 -9.75
N PHE A 14 8.73 -1.56 -10.36
CA PHE A 14 9.17 -2.86 -9.85
C PHE A 14 10.12 -2.64 -8.68
N TYR A 15 9.63 -2.78 -7.45
CA TYR A 15 10.37 -2.47 -6.22
C TYR A 15 11.29 -3.59 -5.74
N LYS A 16 11.28 -4.74 -6.38
CA LYS A 16 12.14 -5.87 -6.03
C LYS A 16 13.55 -5.66 -6.57
N ASP A 17 14.53 -5.63 -5.68
CA ASP A 17 15.93 -5.75 -6.05
C ASP A 17 16.19 -7.20 -6.51
N LEU A 18 16.55 -7.36 -7.78
CA LEU A 18 16.77 -8.68 -8.38
C LEU A 18 18.03 -9.38 -7.85
N SER A 19 18.97 -8.64 -7.29
CA SER A 19 20.22 -9.19 -6.74
C SER A 19 20.01 -9.80 -5.35
N THR A 20 19.16 -9.17 -4.54
CA THR A 20 18.89 -9.58 -3.16
C THR A 20 17.54 -10.27 -2.98
N GLY A 21 16.62 -10.06 -3.91
CA GLY A 21 15.24 -10.50 -3.79
C GLY A 21 14.38 -9.66 -2.84
N GLU A 22 14.95 -8.60 -2.26
CA GLU A 22 14.26 -7.75 -1.29
C GLU A 22 13.37 -6.71 -1.96
N TYR A 23 12.26 -6.39 -1.32
CA TYR A 23 11.38 -5.29 -1.71
C TYR A 23 11.81 -4.00 -0.99
N LEU A 24 12.19 -2.99 -1.77
CA LEU A 24 12.77 -1.75 -1.25
C LEU A 24 11.72 -0.84 -0.60
N LEU A 25 10.50 -0.80 -1.16
CA LEU A 25 9.44 0.12 -0.75
C LEU A 25 8.09 -0.62 -0.60
N PRO A 26 7.20 -0.17 0.29
CA PRO A 26 5.95 -0.86 0.63
C PRO A 26 4.77 -0.49 -0.27
N TRP A 27 4.97 0.32 -1.31
CA TRP A 27 3.88 1.01 -2.02
C TRP A 27 2.94 0.06 -2.75
N VAL A 28 3.43 -1.08 -3.26
CA VAL A 28 2.54 -2.12 -3.82
C VAL A 28 1.54 -2.59 -2.76
N ARG A 29 2.01 -2.91 -1.55
CA ARG A 29 1.17 -3.39 -0.45
C ARG A 29 0.17 -2.33 0.01
N LEU A 30 0.62 -1.07 0.16
CA LEU A 30 -0.25 0.05 0.53
C LEU A 30 -1.36 0.24 -0.51
N HIS A 31 -1.01 0.41 -1.79
CA HIS A 31 -1.99 0.64 -2.84
C HIS A 31 -2.89 -0.57 -3.08
N ALA A 32 -2.39 -1.78 -2.86
CA ALA A 32 -3.18 -3.00 -2.95
C ALA A 32 -4.38 -2.97 -2.01
N ILE A 33 -4.13 -2.77 -0.71
CA ILE A 33 -5.15 -2.88 0.34
C ILE A 33 -5.99 -1.61 0.51
N LYS A 34 -5.56 -0.50 -0.11
CA LYS A 34 -6.26 0.78 -0.08
C LYS A 34 -6.98 1.04 -1.40
N ASP A 35 -6.24 1.17 -2.48
CA ASP A 35 -6.76 1.72 -3.73
C ASP A 35 -7.28 0.61 -4.66
N TYR A 36 -6.47 -0.41 -4.97
CA TYR A 36 -6.86 -1.43 -5.96
C TYR A 36 -8.04 -2.26 -5.49
N ILE A 37 -8.03 -2.73 -4.24
CA ILE A 37 -9.20 -3.45 -3.69
C ILE A 37 -10.44 -2.55 -3.64
N GLY A 38 -10.27 -1.29 -3.20
CA GLY A 38 -11.36 -0.34 -3.05
C GLY A 38 -12.06 -0.02 -4.36
N MET A 39 -11.32 0.23 -5.44
CA MET A 39 -11.90 0.50 -6.75
C MET A 39 -12.76 -0.66 -7.25
N GLY A 40 -12.28 -1.90 -7.10
CA GLY A 40 -13.06 -3.08 -7.49
C GLY A 40 -14.29 -3.31 -6.62
N LEU A 41 -14.19 -3.06 -5.30
CA LEU A 41 -15.33 -3.17 -4.38
C LEU A 41 -16.41 -2.13 -4.70
N ILE A 42 -16.01 -0.86 -4.88
CA ILE A 42 -16.94 0.22 -5.28
C ILE A 42 -17.63 -0.14 -6.60
N LEU A 43 -16.87 -0.61 -7.60
CA LEU A 43 -17.46 -0.94 -8.89
C LEU A 43 -18.53 -2.05 -8.80
N LYS A 44 -18.35 -3.02 -7.89
CA LYS A 44 -19.37 -4.05 -7.63
C LYS A 44 -20.69 -3.51 -7.10
N GLU A 45 -20.68 -2.36 -6.41
CA GLU A 45 -21.91 -1.72 -5.92
C GLU A 45 -22.73 -1.05 -7.05
N PHE A 46 -22.09 -0.85 -8.21
CA PHE A 46 -22.69 -0.19 -9.37
C PHE A 46 -22.61 -1.09 -10.62
N PRO A 47 -23.38 -2.17 -10.70
CA PRO A 47 -23.27 -3.17 -11.77
C PRO A 47 -23.58 -2.64 -13.17
N GLU A 48 -24.27 -1.51 -13.27
CA GLU A 48 -24.59 -0.82 -14.54
C GLU A 48 -23.37 -0.08 -15.13
N ILE A 49 -22.37 0.24 -14.29
CA ILE A 49 -21.19 1.00 -14.74
C ILE A 49 -20.17 0.04 -15.31
N ARG A 50 -19.72 0.34 -16.53
CA ARG A 50 -18.64 -0.39 -17.20
C ARG A 50 -17.40 0.46 -17.30
N GLN A 51 -16.22 -0.15 -17.10
CA GLN A 51 -14.94 0.53 -17.12
C GLN A 51 -13.84 -0.34 -17.72
N ASN A 52 -12.73 0.31 -18.11
CA ASN A 52 -11.54 -0.36 -18.62
C ASN A 52 -10.42 -0.25 -17.61
N PHE A 53 -9.66 -1.34 -17.42
CA PHE A 53 -8.51 -1.40 -16.55
C PHE A 53 -7.28 -1.88 -17.32
N ASN A 54 -6.21 -1.09 -17.25
CA ASN A 54 -4.92 -1.49 -17.76
C ASN A 54 -4.06 -2.01 -16.59
N PHE A 55 -3.70 -3.28 -16.65
CA PHE A 55 -2.83 -3.91 -15.65
C PHE A 55 -1.42 -4.08 -16.20
N VAL A 56 -0.47 -3.40 -15.58
CA VAL A 56 0.95 -3.58 -15.93
C VAL A 56 1.49 -4.86 -15.30
N PRO A 57 2.10 -5.79 -16.05
CA PRO A 57 2.49 -7.11 -15.55
C PRO A 57 3.43 -7.05 -14.34
N CYS A 58 4.35 -6.09 -14.26
CA CYS A 58 5.23 -5.96 -13.10
C CYS A 58 4.48 -5.66 -11.79
N LEU A 59 3.30 -5.03 -11.86
CA LEU A 59 2.41 -4.88 -10.70
C LEU A 59 1.77 -6.22 -10.32
N LEU A 60 1.24 -6.97 -11.31
CA LEU A 60 0.57 -8.25 -11.05
C LEU A 60 1.51 -9.26 -10.38
N VAL A 61 2.76 -9.35 -10.85
CA VAL A 61 3.78 -10.22 -10.24
C VAL A 61 4.04 -9.83 -8.78
N GLN A 62 4.17 -8.55 -8.50
CA GLN A 62 4.40 -8.07 -7.14
C GLN A 62 3.18 -8.35 -6.22
N LEU A 63 1.96 -8.14 -6.71
CA LEU A 63 0.74 -8.48 -5.97
C LEU A 63 0.68 -9.98 -5.64
N GLU A 64 1.01 -10.84 -6.61
CA GLU A 64 1.04 -12.28 -6.41
C GLU A 64 2.12 -12.70 -5.40
N GLU A 65 3.32 -12.14 -5.47
CA GLU A 65 4.39 -12.43 -4.51
C GLU A 65 4.01 -12.00 -3.08
N TYR A 66 3.33 -10.85 -2.90
CA TYR A 66 2.79 -10.45 -1.59
C TYR A 66 1.68 -11.40 -1.11
N ALA A 67 0.74 -11.78 -1.97
CA ALA A 67 -0.33 -12.71 -1.63
C ALA A 67 0.21 -14.08 -1.21
N GLN A 68 1.30 -14.53 -1.82
CA GLN A 68 1.97 -15.81 -1.50
C GLN A 68 2.95 -15.72 -0.32
N GLY A 69 3.11 -14.55 0.30
CA GLY A 69 4.07 -14.32 1.38
C GLY A 69 5.55 -14.37 0.95
N LYS A 70 5.82 -14.32 -0.37
CA LYS A 70 7.18 -14.31 -0.94
C LYS A 70 7.80 -12.91 -0.95
N ALA A 71 6.97 -11.88 -1.07
CA ALA A 71 7.39 -10.49 -0.98
C ALA A 71 7.36 -10.02 0.47
N ARG A 72 8.43 -9.35 0.90
CA ARG A 72 8.52 -8.67 2.20
C ARG A 72 9.30 -7.38 2.04
N ASP A 73 8.64 -6.26 2.23
CA ASP A 73 9.30 -4.96 2.31
C ASP A 73 9.85 -4.66 3.72
N LYS A 74 10.72 -3.67 3.81
CA LYS A 74 11.33 -3.27 5.09
C LYS A 74 10.29 -2.83 6.12
N PHE A 75 9.22 -2.15 5.71
CA PHE A 75 8.16 -1.71 6.63
C PHE A 75 7.43 -2.92 7.23
N GLN A 76 7.16 -3.94 6.42
CA GLN A 76 6.54 -5.17 6.88
C GLN A 76 7.46 -5.93 7.83
N LYS A 77 8.74 -6.15 7.46
CA LYS A 77 9.75 -6.80 8.32
C LYS A 77 9.83 -6.14 9.69
N LEU A 78 9.90 -4.81 9.73
CA LEU A 78 9.97 -4.06 10.98
C LEU A 78 8.64 -4.06 11.75
N SER A 79 7.49 -4.17 11.05
CA SER A 79 6.19 -4.33 11.71
C SER A 79 6.03 -5.70 12.38
N GLU A 80 6.68 -6.74 11.86
CA GLU A 80 6.62 -8.11 12.43
C GLU A 80 7.37 -8.22 13.76
N LEU A 81 8.48 -7.48 13.93
CA LEU A 81 9.32 -7.53 15.14
C LEU A 81 8.58 -6.95 16.36
N GLU A 82 8.86 -7.52 17.54
CA GLU A 82 8.47 -6.87 18.78
C GLU A 82 9.36 -5.63 19.04
N PRO A 83 8.81 -4.59 19.69
CA PRO A 83 9.60 -3.39 19.97
C PRO A 83 10.90 -3.65 20.75
N GLY A 84 10.94 -4.68 21.59
CA GLY A 84 12.14 -5.09 22.32
C GLY A 84 13.22 -5.79 21.48
N GLU A 85 12.85 -6.24 20.27
CA GLU A 85 13.77 -6.89 19.32
C GLU A 85 14.36 -5.89 18.31
N LEU A 86 13.81 -4.67 18.25
CA LEU A 86 14.29 -3.63 17.34
C LEU A 86 15.67 -3.12 17.76
N GLN A 87 16.58 -3.09 16.81
CA GLN A 87 17.84 -2.36 16.98
C GLN A 87 17.57 -0.84 16.94
N GLU A 88 18.50 -0.03 17.46
CA GLU A 88 18.37 1.43 17.47
C GLU A 88 18.08 2.00 16.06
N LYS A 89 18.76 1.52 15.03
CA LYS A 89 18.55 1.91 13.63
C LYS A 89 17.16 1.57 13.11
N ASP A 90 16.54 0.48 13.61
CA ASP A 90 15.22 0.03 13.19
C ASP A 90 14.12 0.85 13.89
N ALA A 91 14.29 1.14 15.17
CA ALA A 91 13.40 2.06 15.90
C ALA A 91 13.45 3.47 15.31
N LEU A 92 14.66 3.95 14.95
CA LEU A 92 14.85 5.21 14.24
C LEU A 92 14.11 5.22 12.90
N PHE A 93 14.24 4.15 12.11
CA PHE A 93 13.52 4.02 10.84
C PHE A 93 12.00 4.05 11.03
N LEU A 94 11.47 3.33 12.01
CA LEU A 94 10.03 3.35 12.35
C LEU A 94 9.54 4.77 12.65
N VAL A 95 10.20 5.44 13.58
CA VAL A 95 9.82 6.77 14.04
C VAL A 95 9.91 7.81 12.93
N ASP A 96 10.79 7.61 11.94
CA ASP A 96 10.96 8.56 10.83
C ASP A 96 10.06 8.26 9.63
N ASN A 97 9.70 7.01 9.40
CA ASN A 97 9.01 6.60 8.16
C ASN A 97 7.56 6.13 8.33
N PHE A 98 7.14 5.69 9.53
CA PHE A 98 5.81 5.12 9.74
C PHE A 98 4.69 6.18 9.86
N PHE A 99 4.99 7.41 9.54
CA PHE A 99 4.04 8.50 9.31
C PHE A 99 3.95 8.89 7.83
N SER A 100 4.46 8.07 6.91
CA SER A 100 4.39 8.26 5.46
C SER A 100 2.97 7.95 4.96
N ALA A 101 2.05 8.86 5.23
CA ALA A 101 0.64 8.80 4.90
C ALA A 101 0.08 10.22 4.73
N ASN A 102 -1.13 10.35 4.20
CA ASN A 102 -1.83 11.64 4.25
C ASN A 102 -2.20 11.95 5.71
N TRP A 103 -1.53 12.93 6.31
CA TRP A 103 -1.69 13.23 7.74
C TRP A 103 -3.11 13.64 8.09
N GLU A 104 -3.73 14.49 7.29
CA GLU A 104 -5.07 15.01 7.54
C GLU A 104 -6.14 13.89 7.55
N ARG A 105 -6.02 12.91 6.63
CA ARG A 105 -7.03 11.87 6.43
C ARG A 105 -6.72 10.55 7.13
N MET A 106 -5.44 10.21 7.30
CA MET A 106 -5.01 8.90 7.77
C MET A 106 -4.36 8.92 9.15
N ILE A 107 -4.02 10.09 9.70
CA ILE A 107 -3.38 10.22 11.01
C ILE A 107 -4.20 11.07 11.96
N GLU A 108 -4.56 12.30 11.58
CA GLU A 108 -5.27 13.26 12.42
C GLU A 108 -6.62 12.76 12.97
N PRO A 109 -7.43 11.95 12.25
CA PRO A 109 -8.67 11.41 12.79
C PRO A 109 -8.48 10.45 13.98
N TYR A 110 -7.29 9.86 14.13
CA TYR A 110 -7.02 8.84 15.13
C TYR A 110 -6.20 9.40 16.29
N PRO A 111 -6.80 9.58 17.49
CA PRO A 111 -6.17 10.30 18.60
C PRO A 111 -4.77 9.78 18.96
N ARG A 112 -4.62 8.45 19.04
CA ARG A 112 -3.32 7.85 19.39
C ARG A 112 -2.27 8.02 18.29
N TYR A 113 -2.64 7.84 17.03
CA TYR A 113 -1.69 8.00 15.92
C TYR A 113 -1.25 9.46 15.78
N ARG A 114 -2.19 10.40 15.95
CA ARG A 114 -1.92 11.84 16.02
C ARG A 114 -1.00 12.21 17.20
N GLU A 115 -1.20 11.61 18.37
CA GLU A 115 -0.31 11.79 19.53
C GLU A 115 1.12 11.35 19.20
N LEU A 116 1.29 10.19 18.58
CA LEU A 116 2.60 9.66 18.14
C LEU A 116 3.24 10.59 17.11
N LEU A 117 2.49 11.11 16.14
CA LEU A 117 2.96 12.09 15.16
C LEU A 117 3.47 13.37 15.84
N ARG A 118 2.71 13.91 16.82
CA ARG A 118 3.12 15.07 17.60
C ARG A 118 4.37 14.79 18.41
N LYS A 119 4.50 13.60 18.97
CA LYS A 119 5.67 13.15 19.73
C LYS A 119 6.92 13.08 18.84
N ARG A 120 6.79 12.65 17.57
CA ARG A 120 7.88 12.68 16.60
C ARG A 120 8.38 14.10 16.32
N ALA A 121 7.50 15.09 16.33
CA ALA A 121 7.81 16.52 16.19
C ALA A 121 8.64 16.83 14.94
N PHE A 122 8.17 16.40 13.75
CA PHE A 122 8.82 16.67 12.47
C PHE A 122 9.14 18.16 12.29
N GLY A 123 10.34 18.46 11.77
CA GLY A 123 10.84 19.83 11.60
C GLY A 123 11.26 20.54 12.90
N LYS A 124 10.98 19.96 14.07
CA LYS A 124 11.35 20.54 15.37
C LYS A 124 12.40 19.71 16.13
N LYS A 125 12.47 18.42 15.87
CA LYS A 125 13.35 17.49 16.55
C LYS A 125 13.98 16.52 15.54
N PRO A 126 15.32 16.30 15.57
CA PRO A 126 15.98 15.26 14.79
C PRO A 126 15.43 13.87 15.15
N ALA A 127 15.43 12.94 14.20
CA ALA A 127 14.84 11.62 14.39
C ALA A 127 15.56 10.79 15.47
N ASP A 128 16.89 10.85 15.51
CA ASP A 128 17.75 10.20 16.51
C ASP A 128 17.47 10.67 17.93
N SER A 129 17.09 11.93 18.09
CA SER A 129 16.67 12.47 19.37
C SER A 129 15.21 12.12 19.69
N ALA A 130 14.32 12.14 18.67
CA ALA A 130 12.92 11.84 18.87
C ALA A 130 12.68 10.37 19.26
N VAL A 131 13.44 9.40 18.72
CA VAL A 131 13.25 7.98 19.00
C VAL A 131 13.38 7.65 20.49
N ARG A 132 14.20 8.39 21.22
CA ARG A 132 14.40 8.19 22.68
C ARG A 132 13.15 8.50 23.51
N ASP A 133 12.21 9.26 22.96
CA ASP A 133 10.95 9.55 23.64
C ASP A 133 9.94 8.40 23.47
N PHE A 134 10.13 7.50 22.51
CA PHE A 134 9.19 6.43 22.21
C PHE A 134 9.43 5.21 23.12
N SER A 135 8.44 4.87 23.93
CA SER A 135 8.42 3.61 24.66
C SER A 135 8.14 2.42 23.73
N HIS A 136 8.38 1.20 24.19
CA HIS A 136 8.00 -0.02 23.45
C HIS A 136 6.49 -0.05 23.11
N ARG A 137 5.65 0.49 24.00
CA ARG A 137 4.21 0.64 23.75
C ARG A 137 3.94 1.62 22.62
N ASP A 138 4.65 2.75 22.59
CA ASP A 138 4.50 3.73 21.52
C ASP A 138 4.92 3.14 20.16
N LEU A 139 6.05 2.43 20.13
CA LEU A 139 6.52 1.78 18.91
C LEU A 139 5.55 0.71 18.41
N ARG A 140 4.97 -0.09 19.30
CA ARG A 140 3.95 -1.09 18.90
C ARG A 140 2.68 -0.43 18.39
N ASP A 141 2.19 0.59 19.06
CA ASP A 141 1.03 1.34 18.60
C ASP A 141 1.31 2.01 17.24
N LEU A 142 2.52 2.52 17.01
CA LEU A 142 2.95 3.07 15.73
C LEU A 142 2.99 2.00 14.63
N GLN A 143 3.56 0.82 14.91
CA GLN A 143 3.57 -0.30 13.97
C GLN A 143 2.15 -0.71 13.57
N VAL A 144 1.22 -0.76 14.51
CA VAL A 144 -0.18 -1.12 14.22
C VAL A 144 -0.87 -0.01 13.44
N TRP A 145 -0.82 1.23 13.89
CA TRP A 145 -1.51 2.34 13.24
C TRP A 145 -1.03 2.57 11.80
N ALA A 146 0.26 2.54 11.55
CA ALA A 146 0.82 2.71 10.22
C ALA A 146 0.30 1.66 9.22
N ASN A 147 0.05 0.43 9.67
CA ASN A 147 -0.50 -0.63 8.84
C ASN A 147 -2.03 -0.63 8.78
N LEU A 148 -2.70 -0.28 9.88
CA LEU A 148 -4.16 -0.32 10.00
C LEU A 148 -4.84 0.76 9.14
N THR A 149 -4.28 1.97 9.09
CA THR A 149 -4.84 3.07 8.31
C THR A 149 -4.69 2.91 6.79
N TRP A 150 -3.98 1.89 6.34
CA TRP A 150 -3.86 1.59 4.91
C TRP A 150 -5.06 0.81 4.35
N PHE A 151 -5.89 0.19 5.20
CA PHE A 151 -7.07 -0.52 4.71
C PHE A 151 -8.12 0.44 4.13
N HIS A 152 -8.69 0.05 3.00
CA HIS A 152 -9.83 0.74 2.42
C HIS A 152 -11.05 0.70 3.37
N PRO A 153 -11.84 1.77 3.51
CA PRO A 153 -13.01 1.80 4.41
C PRO A 153 -13.96 0.61 4.20
N LEU A 154 -14.30 0.26 2.98
CA LEU A 154 -15.19 -0.88 2.68
C LEU A 154 -14.61 -2.23 3.16
N VAL A 155 -13.29 -2.37 3.21
CA VAL A 155 -12.65 -3.56 3.80
C VAL A 155 -12.83 -3.55 5.30
N VAL A 156 -12.64 -2.40 5.94
CA VAL A 156 -12.83 -2.24 7.39
C VAL A 156 -14.28 -2.46 7.78
N GLU A 157 -15.23 -1.92 7.03
CA GLU A 157 -16.67 -2.10 7.25
C GLU A 157 -17.11 -3.57 7.16
N GLY A 158 -16.47 -4.34 6.31
CA GLY A 158 -16.73 -5.77 6.14
C GLY A 158 -15.99 -6.69 7.10
N ASP A 159 -15.15 -6.16 8.03
CA ASP A 159 -14.28 -6.96 8.90
C ASP A 159 -14.40 -6.51 10.37
N GLY A 160 -15.05 -7.36 11.19
CA GLY A 160 -15.30 -7.06 12.61
C GLY A 160 -14.02 -6.92 13.46
N ASP A 161 -12.95 -7.65 13.10
CA ASP A 161 -11.66 -7.58 13.81
C ASP A 161 -10.98 -6.24 13.56
N LEU A 162 -10.94 -5.79 12.29
CA LEU A 162 -10.40 -4.48 11.93
C LEU A 162 -11.19 -3.36 12.63
N GLN A 163 -12.53 -3.42 12.61
CA GLN A 163 -13.37 -2.47 13.32
C GLN A 163 -13.08 -2.46 14.83
N ALA A 164 -12.87 -3.62 15.44
CA ALA A 164 -12.52 -3.71 16.86
C ALA A 164 -11.19 -3.01 17.17
N LEU A 165 -10.19 -3.16 16.30
CA LEU A 165 -8.90 -2.47 16.45
C LEU A 165 -9.03 -0.95 16.31
N PHE A 166 -9.80 -0.46 15.34
CA PHE A 166 -10.08 0.97 15.20
C PHE A 166 -10.78 1.53 16.45
N ARG A 167 -11.75 0.79 17.02
CA ARG A 167 -12.43 1.19 18.28
C ARG A 167 -11.50 1.14 19.48
N LYS A 168 -10.63 0.14 19.58
CA LYS A 168 -9.64 0.02 20.66
C LYS A 168 -8.66 1.20 20.67
N GLY A 169 -8.12 1.55 19.54
CA GLY A 169 -7.37 2.77 19.28
C GLY A 169 -5.97 2.86 19.87
N HIS A 170 -5.59 2.07 20.87
CA HIS A 170 -4.27 2.10 21.52
C HIS A 170 -3.99 0.85 22.35
N GLY A 171 -2.72 0.68 22.75
CA GLY A 171 -2.32 -0.42 23.63
C GLY A 171 -2.48 -1.79 22.97
N PHE A 172 -2.15 -1.86 21.70
CA PHE A 172 -2.26 -3.09 20.92
C PHE A 172 -1.32 -4.19 21.44
N SER A 173 -1.78 -5.45 21.33
CA SER A 173 -0.96 -6.62 21.60
C SER A 173 -0.15 -7.04 20.37
N GLN A 174 0.78 -7.97 20.58
CA GLN A 174 1.54 -8.56 19.46
C GLN A 174 0.65 -9.42 18.55
N GLU A 175 -0.33 -10.10 19.12
CA GLU A 175 -1.31 -10.90 18.39
C GLU A 175 -2.18 -10.01 17.49
N GLU A 176 -2.65 -8.89 18.01
CA GLU A 176 -3.41 -7.90 17.22
C GLU A 176 -2.57 -7.31 16.08
N LYS A 177 -1.29 -7.04 16.33
CA LYS A 177 -0.35 -6.60 15.27
C LYS A 177 -0.18 -7.67 14.20
N ARG A 178 0.01 -8.94 14.57
CA ARG A 178 0.11 -10.06 13.62
C ARG A 178 -1.17 -10.21 12.81
N MET A 179 -2.33 -10.07 13.46
CA MET A 179 -3.62 -10.11 12.80
C MET A 179 -3.74 -9.02 11.72
N VAL A 180 -3.36 -7.79 11.99
CA VAL A 180 -3.35 -6.70 10.98
C VAL A 180 -2.53 -7.09 9.76
N LEU A 181 -1.33 -7.62 9.96
CA LEU A 181 -0.44 -8.02 8.85
C LEU A 181 -1.00 -9.20 8.06
N ALA A 182 -1.60 -10.18 8.74
CA ALA A 182 -2.27 -11.31 8.09
C ALA A 182 -3.47 -10.84 7.25
N LYS A 183 -4.31 -9.95 7.77
CA LYS A 183 -5.44 -9.36 7.05
C LYS A 183 -5.00 -8.60 5.79
N GLN A 184 -3.84 -7.94 5.81
CA GLN A 184 -3.30 -7.30 4.61
C GLN A 184 -3.02 -8.33 3.50
N THR A 185 -2.39 -9.45 3.85
CA THR A 185 -2.11 -10.54 2.90
C THR A 185 -3.40 -11.13 2.32
N GLU A 186 -4.41 -11.37 3.18
CA GLU A 186 -5.73 -11.86 2.74
C GLU A 186 -6.42 -10.90 1.76
N VAL A 187 -6.35 -9.60 2.02
CA VAL A 187 -6.93 -8.58 1.13
C VAL A 187 -6.21 -8.55 -0.21
N ILE A 188 -4.87 -8.64 -0.22
CA ILE A 188 -4.08 -8.65 -1.45
C ILE A 188 -4.44 -9.89 -2.31
N ASP A 189 -4.58 -11.07 -1.71
CA ASP A 189 -4.96 -12.31 -2.42
C ASP A 189 -6.34 -12.19 -3.10
N ARG A 190 -7.23 -11.36 -2.57
CA ARG A 190 -8.56 -11.15 -3.15
C ARG A 190 -8.55 -10.28 -4.41
N ILE A 191 -7.52 -9.44 -4.65
CA ILE A 191 -7.55 -8.43 -5.72
C ILE A 191 -7.69 -9.06 -7.10
N ILE A 192 -6.78 -9.96 -7.46
CA ILE A 192 -6.81 -10.60 -8.79
C ILE A 192 -8.13 -11.37 -9.01
N LYS A 193 -8.61 -12.05 -7.97
CA LYS A 193 -9.89 -12.78 -8.00
C LYS A 193 -11.08 -11.83 -8.21
N LEU A 194 -11.07 -10.68 -7.55
CA LEU A 194 -12.10 -9.65 -7.67
C LEU A 194 -12.18 -9.14 -9.11
N TYR A 195 -11.06 -8.71 -9.69
CA TYR A 195 -11.03 -8.18 -11.06
C TYR A 195 -11.35 -9.24 -12.12
N ARG A 196 -10.91 -10.48 -11.93
CA ARG A 196 -11.33 -11.60 -12.79
C ARG A 196 -12.84 -11.81 -12.74
N GLY A 197 -13.46 -11.69 -11.56
CA GLY A 197 -14.91 -11.76 -11.42
C GLY A 197 -15.64 -10.62 -12.16
N LEU A 198 -15.14 -9.40 -12.06
CA LEU A 198 -15.68 -8.24 -12.77
C LEU A 198 -15.54 -8.37 -14.30
N GLU A 199 -14.42 -8.92 -14.79
CA GLU A 199 -14.21 -9.19 -16.20
C GLU A 199 -15.15 -10.30 -16.70
N THR A 200 -15.28 -11.40 -15.96
CA THR A 200 -16.18 -12.51 -16.30
C THR A 200 -17.65 -12.07 -16.37
N SER A 201 -18.07 -11.12 -15.51
CA SER A 201 -19.41 -10.55 -15.55
C SER A 201 -19.62 -9.53 -16.69
N GLY A 202 -18.58 -9.18 -17.44
CA GLY A 202 -18.61 -8.17 -18.49
C GLY A 202 -18.73 -6.74 -17.98
N GLN A 203 -18.45 -6.51 -16.69
CA GLN A 203 -18.47 -5.18 -16.10
C GLN A 203 -17.19 -4.40 -16.39
N ILE A 204 -16.07 -5.09 -16.62
CA ILE A 204 -14.84 -4.47 -17.06
C ILE A 204 -14.26 -5.12 -18.31
N GLU A 205 -13.45 -4.35 -19.02
CA GLU A 205 -12.50 -4.85 -20.02
C GLU A 205 -11.08 -4.64 -19.49
N THR A 206 -10.20 -5.61 -19.73
CA THR A 206 -8.80 -5.53 -19.29
C THR A 206 -7.88 -5.33 -20.47
N THR A 207 -6.85 -4.51 -20.27
CA THR A 207 -5.74 -4.30 -21.19
C THR A 207 -4.42 -4.46 -20.45
N THR A 208 -3.32 -4.53 -21.18
CA THR A 208 -1.99 -4.61 -20.58
C THR A 208 -1.01 -3.70 -21.29
N SER A 209 0.11 -3.44 -20.65
CA SER A 209 1.27 -2.71 -21.17
C SER A 209 2.51 -3.64 -21.12
N PRO A 210 3.66 -3.26 -21.72
CA PRO A 210 4.91 -3.99 -21.53
C PRO A 210 5.27 -4.17 -20.06
N PHE A 211 6.03 -5.23 -19.73
CA PHE A 211 6.28 -5.67 -18.35
C PHE A 211 6.71 -4.54 -17.40
N TYR A 212 7.70 -3.73 -17.80
CA TYR A 212 8.18 -2.58 -17.02
C TYR A 212 7.57 -1.25 -17.48
N HIS A 213 6.40 -1.30 -18.16
CA HIS A 213 5.72 -0.10 -18.66
C HIS A 213 6.56 0.71 -19.65
N ALA A 214 7.39 0.06 -20.45
CA ALA A 214 8.21 0.74 -21.46
C ALA A 214 7.34 1.32 -22.58
N ILE A 215 7.74 2.49 -23.09
CA ILE A 215 7.13 3.15 -24.23
C ILE A 215 7.65 2.49 -25.51
N LEU A 216 6.88 1.54 -26.08
CA LEU A 216 7.31 0.72 -27.22
C LEU A 216 7.80 1.52 -28.43
N PRO A 217 7.14 2.61 -28.88
CA PRO A 217 7.65 3.41 -30.00
C PRO A 217 9.07 3.92 -29.78
N LEU A 218 9.42 4.32 -28.56
CA LEU A 218 10.76 4.80 -28.22
C LEU A 218 11.79 3.67 -28.15
N LEU A 219 11.37 2.45 -27.83
CA LEU A 219 12.26 1.29 -27.84
C LEU A 219 12.51 0.78 -29.25
N CYS A 220 11.53 0.83 -30.14
CA CYS A 220 11.64 0.36 -31.51
C CYS A 220 12.40 1.37 -32.40
N GLU A 221 12.16 2.67 -32.22
CA GLU A 221 12.78 3.76 -32.97
C GLU A 221 13.03 4.95 -32.03
N PRO A 222 14.22 5.01 -31.37
CA PRO A 222 14.55 6.09 -30.42
C PRO A 222 14.42 7.50 -30.99
N ARG A 223 14.66 7.68 -32.32
CA ARG A 223 14.50 8.97 -32.99
C ARG A 223 13.07 9.51 -32.95
N THR A 224 12.07 8.67 -32.64
CA THR A 224 10.69 9.12 -32.41
C THR A 224 10.59 10.19 -31.33
N ALA A 225 11.51 10.18 -30.34
CA ALA A 225 11.58 11.20 -29.32
C ALA A 225 11.84 12.59 -29.90
N GLN A 226 12.60 12.70 -30.99
CA GLN A 226 12.91 13.96 -31.67
C GLN A 226 11.69 14.59 -32.35
N GLN A 227 10.61 13.84 -32.58
CA GLN A 227 9.35 14.41 -33.08
C GLN A 227 8.69 15.31 -32.02
N ALA A 228 8.80 14.94 -30.74
CA ALA A 228 8.26 15.72 -29.62
C ALA A 228 9.29 16.77 -29.12
N LEU A 229 10.58 16.45 -29.16
CA LEU A 229 11.67 17.31 -28.73
C LEU A 229 12.81 17.27 -29.76
N PRO A 230 12.75 18.13 -30.81
CA PRO A 230 13.73 18.10 -31.91
C PRO A 230 15.19 18.33 -31.55
N GLN A 231 15.44 18.80 -30.33
CA GLN A 231 16.78 19.12 -29.82
C GLN A 231 17.43 17.99 -29.00
N LEU A 232 16.78 16.83 -28.90
CA LEU A 232 17.35 15.61 -28.27
C LEU A 232 18.50 15.05 -29.07
#